data_d9ac18a48466fc0a579c514e55438639
#
_entry.id   d9ac18a48466fc0a579c514e55438639
#
_cell.length_a   1.000
_cell.length_b   1.000
_cell.length_c   1.000
_cell.angle_alpha   90.00
_cell.angle_beta   90.00
_cell.angle_gamma   90.00
#
_symmetry.space_group_name_H-M   'P 1'
#
loop_
_entity.id
_entity.type
_entity.pdbx_description
1 polymer ?
#
loop_
_entity_poly.entity_id
_entity_poly.type
_entity_poly.pdbx_seq_one_letter_code
_entity_poly.pdbx_strand_id
1 'polypeptide(L)'
;MKKAAVVYATHSGNAELIAEAISDGLNVSKIDVDCLRAELAKAEDLTKYDCIVLVCSTYDVGHLNDKMIRLNLELSISDKFKGKEIEVVGLGDSEHYDIFNGAADILEATVKGIEAIQKMETVRFDGYPHAKLKDFKKWGEDLAKLI
;
A
#
# COMPACT_ATOMS: atom_id res chain seq x y z
N MET A 1 22.06 0.51 2.05
CA MET A 1 20.84 0.12 2.74
C MET A 1 19.65 0.30 1.81
N LYS A 2 18.80 -0.70 1.72
CA LYS A 2 17.58 -0.63 0.92
C LYS A 2 16.58 0.35 1.54
N LYS A 3 15.83 1.04 0.69
CA LYS A 3 14.83 2.03 1.11
C LYS A 3 13.44 1.61 0.63
N ALA A 4 12.47 1.73 1.53
CA ALA A 4 11.07 1.47 1.21
C ALA A 4 10.20 2.67 1.60
N ALA A 5 9.14 2.88 0.83
CA ALA A 5 8.08 3.82 1.19
C ALA A 5 6.82 3.02 1.48
N VAL A 6 6.20 3.28 2.62
CA VAL A 6 4.87 2.75 2.93
C VAL A 6 3.92 3.93 2.87
N VAL A 7 3.06 3.93 1.85
CA VAL A 7 2.18 5.08 1.53
C VAL A 7 0.74 4.69 1.82
N TYR A 8 0.07 5.43 2.68
CA TYR A 8 -1.28 5.08 3.12
C TYR A 8 -2.30 6.17 2.85
N ALA A 9 -3.54 5.75 2.61
CA ALA A 9 -4.71 6.62 2.54
C ALA A 9 -5.77 6.07 3.49
N THR A 10 -6.23 6.91 4.41
CA THR A 10 -7.16 6.51 5.47
C THR A 10 -8.14 7.62 5.81
N HIS A 11 -9.37 7.24 6.19
CA HIS A 11 -10.35 8.16 6.77
C HIS A 11 -10.49 7.96 8.28
N SER A 12 -10.46 6.69 8.72
CA SER A 12 -10.69 6.33 10.12
C SER A 12 -9.42 6.06 10.94
N GLY A 13 -8.25 6.03 10.26
CA GLY A 13 -6.97 5.72 10.89
C GLY A 13 -6.57 4.24 10.78
N ASN A 14 -7.43 3.36 10.27
CA ASN A 14 -7.13 1.93 10.20
C ASN A 14 -6.00 1.61 9.21
N ALA A 15 -5.99 2.24 8.05
CA ALA A 15 -4.90 2.05 7.09
C ALA A 15 -3.57 2.57 7.62
N GLU A 16 -3.60 3.64 8.41
CA GLU A 16 -2.40 4.17 9.08
C GLU A 16 -1.81 3.17 10.06
N LEU A 17 -2.66 2.52 10.88
CA LEU A 17 -2.21 1.49 11.82
C LEU A 17 -1.52 0.33 11.09
N ILE A 18 -2.09 -0.11 9.98
CA ILE A 18 -1.49 -1.17 9.17
C ILE A 18 -0.16 -0.71 8.58
N ALA A 19 -0.13 0.51 8.03
CA ALA A 19 1.10 1.06 7.44
C ALA A 19 2.23 1.17 8.46
N GLU A 20 1.91 1.60 9.68
CA GLU A 20 2.89 1.67 10.77
C GLU A 20 3.40 0.28 11.16
N ALA A 21 2.52 -0.71 11.26
CA ALA A 21 2.91 -2.08 11.59
C ALA A 21 3.83 -2.68 10.51
N ILE A 22 3.50 -2.47 9.24
CA ILE A 22 4.35 -2.92 8.12
C ILE A 22 5.71 -2.22 8.17
N SER A 23 5.71 -0.91 8.44
CA SER A 23 6.94 -0.13 8.56
C SER A 23 7.82 -0.66 9.69
N ASP A 24 7.24 -1.01 10.83
CA ASP A 24 7.98 -1.61 11.94
C ASP A 24 8.63 -2.92 11.53
N GLY A 25 7.90 -3.77 10.81
CA GLY A 25 8.43 -5.04 10.31
C GLY A 25 9.61 -4.86 9.36
N LEU A 26 9.52 -3.88 8.47
CA LEU A 26 10.60 -3.54 7.57
C LEU A 26 11.82 -2.97 8.32
N ASN A 27 11.57 -2.10 9.30
CA ASN A 27 12.63 -1.47 10.09
C ASN A 27 13.44 -2.49 10.91
N VAL A 28 12.77 -3.45 11.56
CA VAL A 28 13.50 -4.48 12.33
C VAL A 28 14.37 -5.36 11.42
N SER A 29 14.06 -5.41 10.13
CA SER A 29 14.84 -6.12 9.12
C SER A 29 15.87 -5.23 8.44
N LYS A 30 16.17 -4.07 9.00
CA LYS A 30 17.19 -3.11 8.55
C LYS A 30 16.89 -2.48 7.19
N ILE A 31 15.62 -2.35 6.83
CA ILE A 31 15.19 -1.55 5.68
C ILE A 31 14.97 -0.12 6.19
N ASP A 32 15.44 0.88 5.45
CA ASP A 32 15.19 2.29 5.75
C ASP A 32 13.79 2.64 5.21
N VAL A 33 12.85 2.96 6.09
CA VAL A 33 11.43 3.13 5.74
C VAL A 33 10.95 4.54 5.97
N ASP A 34 10.30 5.11 4.97
CA ASP A 34 9.48 6.32 5.13
C ASP A 34 8.01 5.92 5.07
N CYS A 35 7.26 6.26 6.11
CA CYS A 35 5.81 6.03 6.17
C CYS A 35 5.10 7.34 5.84
N LEU A 36 4.41 7.37 4.71
CA LEU A 36 3.93 8.62 4.10
C LEU A 36 2.41 8.61 3.89
N ARG A 37 1.80 9.78 4.06
CA ARG A 37 0.40 9.97 3.68
C ARG A 37 0.29 10.12 2.16
N ALA A 38 -0.64 9.42 1.55
CA ALA A 38 -0.84 9.46 0.10
C ALA A 38 -1.16 10.87 -0.42
N GLU A 39 -1.93 11.64 0.33
CA GLU A 39 -2.30 12.99 -0.07
C GLU A 39 -1.12 13.97 -0.11
N LEU A 40 0.00 13.62 0.53
CA LEU A 40 1.22 14.43 0.54
C LEU A 40 2.33 13.83 -0.34
N ALA A 41 2.17 12.59 -0.79
CA ALA A 41 3.17 11.90 -1.60
C ALA A 41 2.95 12.19 -3.07
N LYS A 42 4.05 12.35 -3.82
CA LYS A 42 4.02 12.50 -5.28
C LYS A 42 4.72 11.30 -5.92
N ALA A 43 4.18 10.81 -7.04
CA ALA A 43 4.78 9.68 -7.75
C ALA A 43 6.25 9.95 -8.08
N GLU A 44 6.58 11.16 -8.51
CA GLU A 44 7.95 11.55 -8.83
C GLU A 44 8.92 11.29 -7.67
N ASP A 45 8.49 11.57 -6.42
CA ASP A 45 9.33 11.39 -5.24
C ASP A 45 9.48 9.92 -4.85
N LEU A 46 8.57 9.05 -5.31
CA LEU A 46 8.61 7.62 -5.00
C LEU A 46 9.60 6.84 -5.86
N THR A 47 10.11 7.42 -6.92
CA THR A 47 11.06 6.73 -7.82
C THR A 47 12.39 6.38 -7.15
N LYS A 48 12.74 7.06 -6.04
CA LYS A 48 13.99 6.83 -5.31
C LYS A 48 13.96 5.60 -4.40
N TYR A 49 12.78 5.01 -4.16
CA TYR A 49 12.66 3.86 -3.27
C TYR A 49 12.86 2.55 -4.02
N ASP A 50 13.43 1.56 -3.33
CA ASP A 50 13.60 0.21 -3.86
C ASP A 50 12.29 -0.57 -3.85
N CYS A 51 11.43 -0.29 -2.87
CA CYS A 51 10.12 -0.92 -2.72
C CYS A 51 9.10 0.12 -2.26
N ILE A 52 7.89 0.03 -2.79
CA ILE A 52 6.77 0.89 -2.41
C ILE A 52 5.63 -0.03 -1.97
N VAL A 53 5.03 0.26 -0.81
CA VAL A 53 3.83 -0.43 -0.34
C VAL A 53 2.69 0.58 -0.32
N LEU A 54 1.63 0.29 -1.04
CA LEU A 54 0.43 1.14 -1.06
C LEU A 54 -0.62 0.53 -0.14
N VAL A 55 -1.00 1.25 0.91
CA VAL A 55 -1.98 0.82 1.90
C VAL A 55 -3.20 1.73 1.78
N CYS A 56 -4.34 1.19 1.37
CA CYS A 56 -5.48 2.03 1.03
C CYS A 56 -6.80 1.42 1.50
N SER A 57 -7.59 2.23 2.21
CA SER A 57 -8.95 1.85 2.56
C SER A 57 -9.88 2.04 1.36
N THR A 58 -10.91 1.18 1.30
CA THR A 58 -11.96 1.29 0.30
C THR A 58 -13.00 2.30 0.79
N TYR A 59 -13.41 3.19 -0.11
CA TYR A 59 -14.39 4.22 0.18
C TYR A 59 -15.71 3.90 -0.52
N ASP A 60 -16.83 4.17 0.16
CA ASP A 60 -18.18 3.98 -0.40
C ASP A 60 -18.34 2.56 -0.99
N VAL A 61 -18.92 2.41 -2.17
CA VAL A 61 -19.24 1.11 -2.78
C VAL A 61 -18.08 0.58 -3.65
N GLY A 62 -16.91 0.41 -3.05
CA GLY A 62 -15.75 -0.13 -3.75
C GLY A 62 -14.87 0.91 -4.43
N HIS A 63 -14.98 2.17 -4.04
CA HIS A 63 -14.16 3.24 -4.62
C HIS A 63 -12.82 3.36 -3.91
N LEU A 64 -11.83 3.85 -4.66
CA LEU A 64 -10.54 4.21 -4.10
C LEU A 64 -10.72 5.33 -3.06
N ASN A 65 -10.02 5.25 -1.93
CA ASN A 65 -9.98 6.35 -0.97
C ASN A 65 -9.60 7.64 -1.69
N ASP A 66 -10.35 8.72 -1.48
CA ASP A 66 -10.15 9.98 -2.19
C ASP A 66 -8.75 10.56 -2.00
N LYS A 67 -8.10 10.29 -0.88
CA LYS A 67 -6.72 10.73 -0.60
C LYS A 67 -5.69 9.99 -1.45
N MET A 68 -6.04 8.86 -2.05
CA MET A 68 -5.17 8.09 -2.93
C MET A 68 -5.39 8.42 -4.41
N ILE A 69 -6.48 9.08 -4.77
CA ILE A 69 -6.87 9.27 -6.17
C ILE A 69 -5.78 9.97 -6.98
N ARG A 70 -5.27 11.09 -6.50
CA ARG A 70 -4.24 11.85 -7.23
C ARG A 70 -2.96 11.04 -7.42
N LEU A 71 -2.48 10.38 -6.34
CA LEU A 71 -1.26 9.57 -6.44
C LEU A 71 -1.46 8.41 -7.41
N ASN A 72 -2.61 7.75 -7.36
CA ASN A 72 -2.91 6.66 -8.29
C ASN A 72 -2.88 7.14 -9.76
N LEU A 73 -3.45 8.33 -10.03
CA LEU A 73 -3.40 8.91 -11.38
C LEU A 73 -1.96 9.21 -11.81
N GLU A 74 -1.16 9.80 -10.93
CA GLU A 74 0.25 10.10 -11.22
C GLU A 74 1.04 8.83 -11.53
N LEU A 75 0.82 7.78 -10.75
CA LEU A 75 1.45 6.48 -11.00
C LEU A 75 1.01 5.91 -12.36
N SER A 76 -0.30 5.94 -12.63
CA SER A 76 -0.88 5.31 -13.80
C SER A 76 -0.38 5.88 -15.13
N ILE A 77 0.08 7.14 -15.14
CA ILE A 77 0.60 7.80 -16.35
C ILE A 77 2.12 7.86 -16.37
N SER A 78 2.80 7.33 -15.37
CA SER A 78 4.26 7.38 -15.27
C SER A 78 4.90 6.22 -16.02
N ASP A 79 6.02 6.48 -16.69
CA ASP A 79 6.84 5.47 -17.34
C ASP A 79 8.07 5.07 -16.49
N LYS A 80 8.15 5.57 -15.25
CA LYS A 80 9.35 5.42 -14.41
C LYS A 80 9.28 4.25 -13.42
N PHE A 81 8.17 3.50 -13.41
CA PHE A 81 7.98 2.43 -12.43
C PHE A 81 8.10 1.02 -13.02
N LYS A 82 8.46 0.90 -14.29
CA LYS A 82 8.69 -0.41 -14.92
C LYS A 82 9.81 -1.14 -14.18
N GLY A 83 9.50 -2.34 -13.71
CA GLY A 83 10.45 -3.15 -12.94
C GLY A 83 10.61 -2.71 -11.47
N LYS A 84 9.97 -1.63 -11.04
CA LYS A 84 9.98 -1.17 -9.66
C LYS A 84 9.06 -2.06 -8.83
N GLU A 85 9.48 -2.42 -7.62
CA GLU A 85 8.64 -3.24 -6.74
C GLU A 85 7.58 -2.40 -6.05
N ILE A 86 6.31 -2.75 -6.29
CA ILE A 86 5.17 -2.08 -5.65
C ILE A 86 4.23 -3.16 -5.13
N GLU A 87 3.96 -3.15 -3.81
CA GLU A 87 3.02 -4.05 -3.14
C GLU A 87 1.73 -3.32 -2.81
N VAL A 88 0.62 -4.06 -2.72
CA VAL A 88 -0.71 -3.50 -2.48
C VAL A 88 -1.36 -4.15 -1.27
N VAL A 89 -1.81 -3.32 -0.33
CA VAL A 89 -2.57 -3.74 0.84
C VAL A 89 -3.86 -2.92 0.89
N GLY A 90 -4.99 -3.58 0.68
CA GLY A 90 -6.29 -2.94 0.72
C GLY A 90 -7.06 -3.27 1.98
N LEU A 91 -7.86 -2.32 2.44
CA LEU A 91 -8.81 -2.51 3.53
C LEU A 91 -10.22 -2.34 3.00
N GLY A 92 -11.14 -3.13 3.54
CA GLY A 92 -12.54 -3.03 3.21
C GLY A 92 -13.41 -3.53 4.35
N ASP A 93 -14.71 -3.48 4.13
CA ASP A 93 -15.69 -4.00 5.07
C ASP A 93 -16.75 -4.75 4.26
N SER A 94 -16.68 -6.08 4.30
CA SER A 94 -17.58 -6.93 3.52
C SER A 94 -19.04 -6.83 3.96
N GLU A 95 -19.31 -6.32 5.17
CA GLU A 95 -20.67 -6.14 5.69
C GLU A 95 -21.34 -4.87 5.15
N HIS A 96 -20.55 -3.87 4.74
CA HIS A 96 -21.07 -2.54 4.41
C HIS A 96 -20.94 -2.17 2.93
N TYR A 97 -20.19 -2.95 2.13
CA TYR A 97 -19.90 -2.59 0.73
C TYR A 97 -20.28 -3.71 -0.24
N ASP A 98 -20.89 -3.33 -1.35
CA ASP A 98 -21.25 -4.27 -2.42
C ASP A 98 -20.02 -4.86 -3.11
N ILE A 99 -18.95 -4.05 -3.22
CA ILE A 99 -17.68 -4.47 -3.82
C ILE A 99 -16.61 -4.44 -2.73
N PHE A 100 -16.26 -5.63 -2.25
CA PHE A 100 -15.25 -5.78 -1.21
C PHE A 100 -13.86 -5.42 -1.73
N ASN A 101 -13.18 -4.50 -1.01
CA ASN A 101 -11.79 -4.11 -1.29
C ASN A 101 -11.56 -3.61 -2.73
N GLY A 102 -12.48 -2.80 -3.25
CA GLY A 102 -12.34 -2.19 -4.57
C GLY A 102 -11.08 -1.35 -4.72
N ALA A 103 -10.60 -0.73 -3.63
CA ALA A 103 -9.34 0.02 -3.63
C ALA A 103 -8.15 -0.87 -4.00
N ALA A 104 -8.09 -2.08 -3.44
CA ALA A 104 -7.02 -3.04 -3.76
C ALA A 104 -7.06 -3.43 -5.24
N ASP A 105 -8.26 -3.66 -5.78
CA ASP A 105 -8.43 -4.03 -7.19
C ASP A 105 -7.93 -2.91 -8.12
N ILE A 106 -8.26 -1.66 -7.80
CA ILE A 106 -7.85 -0.49 -8.59
C ILE A 106 -6.33 -0.34 -8.56
N LEU A 107 -5.72 -0.41 -7.37
CA LEU A 107 -4.27 -0.26 -7.22
C LEU A 107 -3.52 -1.43 -7.87
N GLU A 108 -4.02 -2.65 -7.74
CA GLU A 108 -3.42 -3.81 -8.40
C GLU A 108 -3.42 -3.65 -9.93
N ALA A 109 -4.52 -3.14 -10.47
CA ALA A 109 -4.61 -2.86 -11.91
C ALA A 109 -3.60 -1.78 -12.34
N THR A 110 -3.42 -0.74 -11.53
CA THR A 110 -2.42 0.32 -11.80
C THR A 110 -1.01 -0.27 -11.80
N VAL A 111 -0.66 -1.07 -10.79
CA VAL A 111 0.67 -1.70 -10.67
C VAL A 111 0.96 -2.56 -11.92
N LYS A 112 0.00 -3.35 -12.35
CA LYS A 112 0.14 -4.18 -13.55
C LYS A 112 0.26 -3.33 -14.82
N GLY A 113 -0.55 -2.28 -14.93
CA GLY A 113 -0.58 -1.40 -16.10
C GLY A 113 0.72 -0.65 -16.35
N ILE A 114 1.44 -0.28 -15.29
CA ILE A 114 2.72 0.41 -15.41
C ILE A 114 3.91 -0.55 -15.41
N GLU A 115 3.66 -1.85 -15.47
CA GLU A 115 4.68 -2.90 -15.51
C GLU A 115 5.61 -2.90 -14.30
N ALA A 116 5.11 -2.47 -13.14
CA ALA A 116 5.79 -2.64 -11.87
C ALA A 116 5.73 -4.10 -11.45
N ILE A 117 6.60 -4.49 -10.54
CA ILE A 117 6.68 -5.88 -10.06
C ILE A 117 6.01 -5.99 -8.70
N GLN A 118 5.09 -6.93 -8.57
CA GLN A 118 4.47 -7.26 -7.30
C GLN A 118 4.97 -8.63 -6.87
N LYS A 119 5.72 -8.70 -5.78
CA LYS A 119 6.34 -9.94 -5.30
C LYS A 119 5.47 -10.69 -4.30
N MET A 120 4.55 -10.00 -3.64
CA MET A 120 3.61 -10.59 -2.70
C MET A 120 2.19 -10.50 -3.25
N GLU A 121 1.34 -11.43 -2.86
CA GLU A 121 -0.07 -11.33 -3.22
C GLU A 121 -0.69 -10.08 -2.61
N THR A 122 -1.61 -9.46 -3.34
CA THR A 122 -2.38 -8.33 -2.83
C THR A 122 -3.11 -8.75 -1.57
N VAL A 123 -2.95 -7.98 -0.49
CA VAL A 123 -3.70 -8.21 0.75
C VAL A 123 -5.05 -7.49 0.64
N ARG A 124 -6.13 -8.23 0.91
CA ARG A 124 -7.50 -7.70 0.98
C ARG A 124 -8.03 -7.93 2.38
N PHE A 125 -7.76 -6.98 3.27
CA PHE A 125 -8.12 -7.11 4.68
C PHE A 125 -9.57 -6.70 4.92
N ASP A 126 -10.29 -7.49 5.74
CA ASP A 126 -11.69 -7.24 6.09
C ASP A 126 -11.81 -6.78 7.54
N GLY A 127 -12.46 -5.63 7.74
CA GLY A 127 -12.80 -5.13 9.07
C GLY A 127 -11.72 -4.28 9.74
N TYR A 128 -11.63 -4.39 11.06
CA TYR A 128 -10.73 -3.57 11.88
C TYR A 128 -9.42 -4.30 12.15
N PRO A 129 -8.27 -3.63 11.98
CA PRO A 129 -6.97 -4.32 12.04
C PRO A 129 -6.38 -4.47 13.45
N HIS A 130 -7.03 -3.94 14.49
CA HIS A 130 -6.45 -3.83 15.83
C HIS A 130 -5.93 -5.15 16.40
N ALA A 131 -6.61 -6.26 16.15
CA ALA A 131 -6.20 -7.58 16.63
C ALA A 131 -5.17 -8.27 15.70
N LYS A 132 -4.84 -7.67 14.57
CA LYS A 132 -4.01 -8.27 13.51
C LYS A 132 -2.72 -7.48 13.23
N LEU A 133 -2.39 -6.50 14.05
CA LEU A 133 -1.21 -5.66 13.81
C LEU A 133 0.10 -6.46 13.86
N LYS A 134 0.17 -7.50 14.69
CA LYS A 134 1.34 -8.40 14.71
C LYS A 134 1.50 -9.13 13.39
N ASP A 135 0.39 -9.51 12.75
CA ASP A 135 0.42 -10.18 11.44
C ASP A 135 0.93 -9.24 10.35
N PHE A 136 0.56 -7.97 10.40
CA PHE A 136 1.06 -6.97 9.45
C PHE A 136 2.54 -6.65 9.68
N LYS A 137 3.00 -6.63 10.91
CA LYS A 137 4.43 -6.53 11.21
C LYS A 137 5.19 -7.72 10.61
N LYS A 138 4.67 -8.93 10.80
CA LYS A 138 5.24 -10.14 10.22
C LYS A 138 5.26 -10.07 8.70
N TRP A 139 4.19 -9.56 8.10
CA TRP A 139 4.12 -9.34 6.65
C TRP A 139 5.25 -8.42 6.18
N GLY A 140 5.52 -7.34 6.92
CA GLY A 140 6.64 -6.43 6.64
C GLY A 140 7.99 -7.13 6.75
N GLU A 141 8.17 -7.99 7.76
CA GLU A 141 9.40 -8.79 7.91
C GLU A 141 9.58 -9.76 6.74
N ASP A 142 8.50 -10.38 6.28
CA ASP A 142 8.53 -11.30 5.14
C ASP A 142 8.84 -10.55 3.84
N LEU A 143 8.24 -9.37 3.64
CA LEU A 143 8.53 -8.52 2.49
C LEU A 143 10.01 -8.11 2.46
N ALA A 144 10.58 -7.77 3.61
CA ALA A 144 11.99 -7.36 3.70
C ALA A 144 12.94 -8.41 3.13
N LYS A 145 12.59 -9.69 3.22
CA LYS A 145 13.41 -10.78 2.67
C LYS A 145 13.41 -10.82 1.15
N LEU A 146 12.44 -10.14 0.52
CA LEU A 146 12.27 -10.14 -0.94
C LEU A 146 12.85 -8.90 -1.61
N ILE A 147 13.16 -7.87 -0.84
CA ILE A 147 13.66 -6.60 -1.37
C ILE A 147 15.13 -6.69 -1.78
#